data_dfd39f46f3f00b64c0aeef3edad9b4cc
#
_entry.id   dfd39f46f3f00b64c0aeef3edad9b4cc
#
_cell.length_a   1.000
_cell.length_b   1.000
_cell.length_c   1.000
_cell.angle_alpha   90.00
_cell.angle_beta   90.00
_cell.angle_gamma   90.00
#
_symmetry.space_group_name_H-M   'P 1'
#
loop_
_entity.id
_entity.type
_entity.pdbx_description
1 polymer ?
#
loop_
_entity_poly.entity_id
_entity_poly.type
_entity_poly.pdbx_seq_one_letter_code
_entity_poly.pdbx_strand_id
1 'polypeptide(L)'
;MTSRPALVLLMAVLLLGLASSTAACEAGTPAPDAATSQAEDARASPGDDASVPAQDTGPAAEVTYYGELRPIVARHCASCHVSGGVAPFPLTTFEEVSIWGARLVEVTRDRIMPPYLADNSGACETFRDARWLTDGEIATFAAWFGQGMPLGDPATPEPEVVPPPRLTGAVTTLDIGVDYAPDRSGSDDYRCFLVDSPGGYVTGYDVHPGNPATVHHVIIYEPTSDEEGAQARAADSREAGPGYTCFGGAGVQAFPVVLWAPGGGATNFPRGTGVEIPRSRPLIVQIHYNVLGGMGADRTTVDIQTAERAVPAYIVPMVDGGFNIPPRMASYTSSATQSLDALGSLSPRVFGSFPHMHTMGTSLRVDVVRDGGEQCVIDVPRWDFNWQLAYWYATPFRVSASDRVRITCEWNSMGRDTHTTWGEGTLDEMCLNFFYVSL
;
A
#
# COMPACT_ATOMS: atom_id res chain seq x y z
N MET A 1 23.48 -9.13 -21.55
CA MET A 1 24.39 -9.15 -20.37
C MET A 1 24.91 -7.74 -20.08
N THR A 2 24.08 -6.70 -19.89
CA THR A 2 24.59 -5.30 -19.76
C THR A 2 23.67 -4.36 -19.00
N SER A 3 22.99 -4.76 -17.91
CA SER A 3 22.12 -3.81 -17.21
C SER A 3 22.18 -3.80 -15.67
N ARG A 4 22.77 -4.83 -15.05
CA ARG A 4 22.91 -4.86 -13.58
C ARG A 4 23.71 -3.68 -12.99
N PRO A 5 24.89 -3.24 -13.55
CA PRO A 5 25.68 -2.20 -12.89
C PRO A 5 25.03 -0.82 -12.88
N ALA A 6 24.26 -0.45 -13.90
CA ALA A 6 23.67 0.89 -13.97
C ALA A 6 22.48 1.06 -13.01
N LEU A 7 21.66 0.04 -12.83
CA LEU A 7 20.51 0.09 -11.92
C LEU A 7 20.91 -0.18 -10.46
N VAL A 8 21.94 -1.00 -10.23
CA VAL A 8 22.58 -1.15 -8.91
C VAL A 8 23.20 0.17 -8.48
N LEU A 9 23.80 0.92 -9.41
CA LEU A 9 24.31 2.27 -9.14
C LEU A 9 23.19 3.27 -8.84
N LEU A 10 22.05 3.16 -9.53
CA LEU A 10 20.85 3.95 -9.25
C LEU A 10 20.31 3.70 -7.84
N MET A 11 20.20 2.44 -7.45
CA MET A 11 19.75 2.07 -6.10
C MET A 11 20.75 2.48 -5.01
N ALA A 12 22.06 2.37 -5.27
CA ALA A 12 23.10 2.85 -4.35
C ALA A 12 23.04 4.37 -4.16
N VAL A 13 22.77 5.14 -5.21
CA VAL A 13 22.61 6.60 -5.14
C VAL A 13 21.32 6.98 -4.40
N LEU A 14 20.23 6.21 -4.58
CA LEU A 14 18.97 6.39 -3.88
C LEU A 14 19.08 6.11 -2.36
N LEU A 15 19.93 5.15 -1.96
CA LEU A 15 20.21 4.83 -0.55
C LEU A 15 21.25 5.74 0.09
N LEU A 16 22.20 6.30 -0.67
CA LEU A 16 23.24 7.21 -0.18
C LEU A 16 22.75 8.65 0.04
N GLY A 17 21.61 9.04 -0.51
CA GLY A 17 20.96 10.34 -0.24
C GLY A 17 20.48 10.51 1.21
N LEU A 18 20.38 9.42 1.98
CA LEU A 18 20.00 9.42 3.40
C LEU A 18 21.16 9.81 4.36
N ALA A 19 22.41 9.86 3.89
CA ALA A 19 23.58 10.05 4.75
C ALA A 19 24.18 11.47 4.76
N SER A 20 23.62 12.46 4.04
CA SER A 20 24.26 13.77 3.88
C SER A 20 23.27 14.93 3.96
N SER A 21 22.70 15.20 5.12
CA SER A 21 22.09 16.51 5.41
C SER A 21 22.35 16.95 6.85
N THR A 22 23.63 17.27 7.14
CA THR A 22 23.94 18.24 8.18
C THR A 22 23.98 19.62 7.54
N ALA A 23 22.85 20.27 7.42
CA ALA A 23 22.77 21.67 7.02
C ALA A 23 22.44 22.52 8.26
N ALA A 24 23.27 23.54 8.45
CA ALA A 24 23.26 24.49 9.56
C ALA A 24 21.95 25.30 9.62
N CYS A 25 21.49 25.53 10.87
CA CYS A 25 20.48 26.54 11.18
C CYS A 25 20.99 27.94 10.84
N GLU A 26 20.36 28.62 9.88
CA GLU A 26 20.39 30.08 9.81
C GLU A 26 19.05 30.62 10.29
N ALA A 27 19.14 31.50 11.32
CA ALA A 27 18.00 32.15 11.92
C ALA A 27 17.48 33.25 10.99
N GLY A 28 16.28 33.07 10.43
CA GLY A 28 15.54 34.08 9.68
C GLY A 28 14.64 34.90 10.59
N THR A 29 14.82 36.22 10.57
CA THR A 29 14.06 37.26 11.25
C THR A 29 12.58 37.30 10.80
N PRO A 30 11.64 37.70 11.68
CA PRO A 30 10.22 37.77 11.32
C PRO A 30 9.91 39.05 10.52
N ALA A 31 9.08 38.90 9.49
CA ALA A 31 8.52 40.01 8.71
C ALA A 31 7.20 40.52 9.34
N PRO A 32 6.82 41.80 9.15
CA PRO A 32 5.79 42.46 9.92
C PRO A 32 4.37 42.25 9.36
N ASP A 33 3.39 42.44 10.29
CA ASP A 33 1.95 42.40 10.11
C ASP A 33 1.44 43.19 8.89
N ALA A 34 0.56 42.59 8.10
CA ALA A 34 -0.20 43.26 7.05
C ALA A 34 -1.68 43.38 7.46
N ALA A 35 -2.14 44.60 7.34
CA ALA A 35 -3.40 45.16 7.82
C ALA A 35 -4.67 44.53 7.19
N THR A 36 -5.71 44.53 8.01
CA THR A 36 -7.13 44.40 7.69
C THR A 36 -7.59 45.31 6.55
N SER A 37 -8.26 44.74 5.54
CA SER A 37 -9.10 45.52 4.62
C SER A 37 -10.56 45.08 4.72
N GLN A 38 -11.41 46.09 4.88
CA GLN A 38 -12.85 46.04 5.06
C GLN A 38 -13.54 45.57 3.77
N ALA A 39 -14.59 44.77 3.93
CA ALA A 39 -15.51 44.42 2.85
C ALA A 39 -16.50 45.55 2.63
N GLU A 40 -16.64 46.03 1.40
CA GLU A 40 -17.71 46.92 0.97
C GLU A 40 -18.90 46.10 0.45
N ASP A 41 -20.08 46.43 0.97
CA ASP A 41 -21.39 45.94 0.57
C ASP A 41 -21.69 46.33 -0.90
N ALA A 42 -21.84 45.35 -1.78
CA ALA A 42 -22.46 45.53 -3.09
C ALA A 42 -23.87 44.95 -3.07
N ARG A 43 -24.89 45.85 -3.02
CA ARG A 43 -26.28 45.52 -3.24
C ARG A 43 -26.51 45.04 -4.67
N ALA A 44 -27.00 43.80 -4.82
CA ALA A 44 -27.58 43.30 -6.06
C ALA A 44 -29.06 43.61 -6.14
N SER A 45 -29.48 44.13 -7.29
CA SER A 45 -30.89 44.37 -7.65
C SER A 45 -31.57 43.02 -8.04
N PRO A 46 -32.90 42.92 -7.86
CA PRO A 46 -33.63 41.71 -8.23
C PRO A 46 -33.85 41.70 -9.76
N GLY A 47 -33.34 40.67 -10.41
CA GLY A 47 -33.56 40.35 -11.80
C GLY A 47 -34.27 39.02 -11.95
N ASP A 48 -35.39 39.07 -12.59
CA ASP A 48 -36.23 38.09 -13.28
C ASP A 48 -36.13 36.61 -12.90
N ASP A 49 -37.23 36.19 -12.29
CA ASP A 49 -37.67 34.83 -12.02
C ASP A 49 -37.88 34.04 -13.35
N ALA A 50 -36.83 33.41 -13.84
CA ALA A 50 -36.95 32.38 -14.88
C ALA A 50 -37.19 31.04 -14.17
N SER A 51 -38.47 30.70 -13.98
CA SER A 51 -38.91 29.37 -13.56
C SER A 51 -38.34 28.31 -14.47
N VAL A 52 -37.30 27.62 -14.01
CA VAL A 52 -36.83 26.34 -14.58
C VAL A 52 -37.98 25.34 -14.42
N PRO A 53 -38.50 24.70 -15.51
CA PRO A 53 -39.53 23.71 -15.35
C PRO A 53 -38.99 22.58 -14.48
N ALA A 54 -39.71 22.26 -13.39
CA ALA A 54 -39.44 21.07 -12.58
C ALA A 54 -39.51 19.87 -13.55
N GLN A 55 -38.35 19.22 -13.72
CA GLN A 55 -38.34 17.91 -14.36
C GLN A 55 -39.18 17.00 -13.48
N ASP A 56 -40.24 16.48 -14.06
CA ASP A 56 -41.07 15.42 -13.50
C ASP A 56 -40.18 14.18 -13.33
N THR A 57 -39.52 14.10 -12.19
CA THR A 57 -38.78 12.89 -11.78
C THR A 57 -39.86 11.90 -11.40
N GLY A 58 -40.28 11.07 -12.36
CA GLY A 58 -41.10 9.89 -12.07
C GLY A 58 -40.49 9.14 -10.84
N PRO A 59 -41.29 8.27 -10.16
CA PRO A 59 -40.84 7.60 -8.98
C PRO A 59 -39.46 6.97 -9.25
N ALA A 60 -38.48 7.29 -8.38
CA ALA A 60 -37.14 6.70 -8.49
C ALA A 60 -37.28 5.18 -8.60
N ALA A 61 -36.57 4.57 -9.54
CA ALA A 61 -36.63 3.13 -9.74
C ALA A 61 -36.34 2.43 -8.41
N GLU A 62 -37.10 1.39 -8.10
CA GLU A 62 -36.90 0.61 -6.89
C GLU A 62 -35.54 -0.13 -6.98
N VAL A 63 -34.69 0.09 -5.99
CA VAL A 63 -33.40 -0.60 -5.87
C VAL A 63 -33.62 -1.85 -5.00
N THR A 64 -33.40 -3.03 -5.57
CA THR A 64 -33.64 -4.31 -4.87
C THR A 64 -32.35 -5.04 -4.58
N TYR A 65 -32.40 -5.96 -3.60
CA TYR A 65 -31.22 -6.78 -3.26
C TYR A 65 -30.80 -7.65 -4.46
N TYR A 66 -31.73 -8.45 -5.01
CA TYR A 66 -31.39 -9.37 -6.09
C TYR A 66 -31.06 -8.66 -7.41
N GLY A 67 -31.66 -7.51 -7.68
CA GLY A 67 -31.42 -6.76 -8.92
C GLY A 67 -30.08 -6.03 -8.91
N GLU A 68 -29.94 -5.07 -8.00
CA GLU A 68 -28.86 -4.08 -8.06
C GLU A 68 -27.79 -4.31 -7.00
N LEU A 69 -28.16 -4.68 -5.76
CA LEU A 69 -27.20 -4.69 -4.65
C LEU A 69 -26.34 -5.96 -4.60
N ARG A 70 -26.96 -7.16 -4.78
CA ARG A 70 -26.23 -8.44 -4.75
C ARG A 70 -25.06 -8.50 -5.73
N PRO A 71 -25.13 -8.01 -6.97
CA PRO A 71 -23.98 -7.97 -7.87
C PRO A 71 -22.83 -7.13 -7.36
N ILE A 72 -23.11 -6.00 -6.67
CA ILE A 72 -22.07 -5.14 -6.05
C ILE A 72 -21.40 -5.87 -4.88
N VAL A 73 -22.22 -6.45 -3.98
CA VAL A 73 -21.73 -7.22 -2.83
C VAL A 73 -20.90 -8.42 -3.27
N ALA A 74 -21.34 -9.18 -4.29
CA ALA A 74 -20.60 -10.31 -4.83
C ALA A 74 -19.23 -9.92 -5.37
N ARG A 75 -19.15 -8.78 -6.07
CA ARG A 75 -17.91 -8.29 -6.70
C ARG A 75 -16.92 -7.73 -5.68
N HIS A 76 -17.38 -6.95 -4.71
CA HIS A 76 -16.51 -6.13 -3.87
C HIS A 76 -16.38 -6.62 -2.43
N CYS A 77 -17.32 -7.43 -1.93
CA CYS A 77 -17.39 -7.81 -0.52
C CYS A 77 -17.19 -9.31 -0.30
N ALA A 78 -17.81 -10.15 -1.12
CA ALA A 78 -17.92 -11.60 -0.88
C ALA A 78 -16.58 -12.34 -0.91
N SER A 79 -15.53 -11.80 -1.55
CA SER A 79 -14.19 -12.43 -1.52
C SER A 79 -13.58 -12.49 -0.12
N CYS A 80 -13.96 -11.57 0.78
CA CYS A 80 -13.52 -11.52 2.17
C CYS A 80 -14.64 -11.92 3.14
N HIS A 81 -15.87 -11.43 2.89
CA HIS A 81 -17.06 -11.67 3.68
C HIS A 81 -17.79 -12.96 3.25
N VAL A 82 -17.12 -14.08 3.39
CA VAL A 82 -17.62 -15.44 3.14
C VAL A 82 -17.39 -16.29 4.39
N SER A 83 -18.18 -17.34 4.57
CA SER A 83 -17.98 -18.25 5.71
C SER A 83 -16.56 -18.83 5.70
N GLY A 84 -15.83 -18.65 6.80
CA GLY A 84 -14.41 -19.04 6.91
C GLY A 84 -13.43 -18.10 6.17
N GLY A 85 -13.90 -16.97 5.64
CA GLY A 85 -13.06 -15.91 5.06
C GLY A 85 -12.33 -15.08 6.12
N VAL A 86 -11.55 -14.11 5.67
CA VAL A 86 -10.76 -13.20 6.55
C VAL A 86 -11.65 -12.23 7.33
N ALA A 87 -12.84 -11.89 6.81
CA ALA A 87 -13.78 -11.02 7.51
C ALA A 87 -14.53 -11.77 8.63
N PRO A 88 -14.89 -11.09 9.74
CA PRO A 88 -15.48 -11.73 10.91
C PRO A 88 -16.94 -12.22 10.71
N PHE A 89 -17.58 -11.89 9.59
CA PHE A 89 -18.95 -12.26 9.27
C PHE A 89 -19.15 -12.35 7.74
N PRO A 90 -20.04 -13.21 7.25
CA PRO A 90 -20.35 -13.30 5.83
C PRO A 90 -21.34 -12.22 5.37
N LEU A 91 -21.36 -11.95 4.04
CA LEU A 91 -22.29 -11.08 3.31
C LEU A 91 -22.73 -11.76 2.01
N THR A 92 -23.15 -13.00 2.08
CA THR A 92 -23.46 -13.83 0.91
C THR A 92 -24.96 -14.02 0.65
N THR A 93 -25.79 -13.73 1.65
CA THR A 93 -27.26 -13.82 1.57
C THR A 93 -27.93 -12.48 1.86
N PHE A 94 -29.22 -12.37 1.49
CA PHE A 94 -30.03 -11.21 1.83
C PHE A 94 -30.09 -10.95 3.34
N GLU A 95 -30.30 -12.00 4.12
CA GLU A 95 -30.40 -11.94 5.57
C GLU A 95 -29.11 -11.40 6.19
N GLU A 96 -27.96 -11.91 5.73
CA GLU A 96 -26.65 -11.45 6.20
C GLU A 96 -26.39 -9.98 5.86
N VAL A 97 -26.71 -9.54 4.64
CA VAL A 97 -26.51 -8.16 4.20
C VAL A 97 -27.48 -7.22 4.89
N SER A 98 -28.75 -7.61 5.08
CA SER A 98 -29.79 -6.75 5.68
C SER A 98 -29.53 -6.43 7.15
N ILE A 99 -28.92 -7.36 7.91
CA ILE A 99 -28.48 -7.10 9.30
C ILE A 99 -27.55 -5.89 9.39
N TRP A 100 -26.72 -5.70 8.36
CA TRP A 100 -25.71 -4.62 8.32
C TRP A 100 -26.15 -3.40 7.50
N GLY A 101 -27.38 -3.33 7.00
CA GLY A 101 -27.85 -2.35 6.03
C GLY A 101 -27.42 -0.93 6.34
N ALA A 102 -27.74 -0.40 7.54
CA ALA A 102 -27.34 0.96 7.94
C ALA A 102 -25.80 1.12 7.99
N ARG A 103 -25.09 0.11 8.52
CA ARG A 103 -23.63 0.16 8.62
C ARG A 103 -22.97 0.09 7.25
N LEU A 104 -23.51 -0.70 6.32
CA LEU A 104 -23.02 -0.74 4.94
C LEU A 104 -23.11 0.62 4.26
N VAL A 105 -24.20 1.35 4.44
CA VAL A 105 -24.33 2.73 3.92
C VAL A 105 -23.24 3.64 4.45
N GLU A 106 -22.98 3.59 5.76
CA GLU A 106 -21.94 4.40 6.40
C GLU A 106 -20.54 4.05 5.89
N VAL A 107 -20.14 2.76 5.98
CA VAL A 107 -18.77 2.36 5.65
C VAL A 107 -18.45 2.44 4.17
N THR A 108 -19.45 2.31 3.28
CA THR A 108 -19.23 2.49 1.83
C THR A 108 -19.16 3.97 1.46
N ARG A 109 -20.05 4.82 2.02
CA ARG A 109 -20.00 6.27 1.86
C ARG A 109 -18.64 6.85 2.28
N ASP A 110 -18.15 6.41 3.44
CA ASP A 110 -16.89 6.89 4.03
C ASP A 110 -15.67 6.14 3.45
N ARG A 111 -15.89 5.26 2.46
CA ARG A 111 -14.86 4.43 1.79
C ARG A 111 -13.98 3.65 2.77
N ILE A 112 -14.56 3.23 3.91
CA ILE A 112 -13.93 2.33 4.89
C ILE A 112 -13.96 0.90 4.35
N MET A 113 -15.05 0.52 3.69
CA MET A 113 -15.23 -0.79 3.05
C MET A 113 -15.70 -0.62 1.59
N PRO A 114 -15.11 -1.39 0.66
CA PRO A 114 -13.96 -2.32 0.85
C PRO A 114 -12.69 -1.56 1.27
N PRO A 115 -11.74 -2.21 1.99
CA PRO A 115 -10.50 -1.56 2.41
C PRO A 115 -9.54 -1.40 1.23
N TYR A 116 -9.76 -0.38 0.44
CA TYR A 116 -8.96 0.00 -0.72
C TYR A 116 -8.67 1.50 -0.64
N LEU A 117 -7.42 1.86 -0.31
CA LEU A 117 -7.09 3.21 0.14
C LEU A 117 -6.70 4.16 -0.99
N ALA A 118 -6.10 3.64 -2.08
CA ALA A 118 -5.72 4.48 -3.21
C ALA A 118 -6.97 4.94 -3.98
N ASP A 119 -7.02 6.23 -4.30
CA ASP A 119 -8.06 6.79 -5.18
C ASP A 119 -8.00 6.11 -6.57
N ASN A 120 -9.12 5.58 -7.01
CA ASN A 120 -9.29 4.95 -8.32
C ASN A 120 -10.40 5.63 -9.15
N SER A 121 -10.73 6.87 -8.81
CA SER A 121 -11.74 7.66 -9.52
C SER A 121 -11.29 8.09 -10.93
N GLY A 122 -9.98 8.07 -11.19
CA GLY A 122 -9.35 8.60 -12.38
C GLY A 122 -8.88 10.05 -12.24
N ALA A 123 -9.03 10.66 -11.06
CA ALA A 123 -8.44 11.96 -10.75
C ALA A 123 -6.90 11.90 -10.65
N CYS A 124 -6.39 10.73 -10.28
CA CYS A 124 -4.99 10.33 -10.34
C CYS A 124 -4.86 9.20 -11.37
N GLU A 125 -4.01 8.22 -11.15
CA GLU A 125 -3.97 7.00 -11.98
C GLU A 125 -5.09 6.03 -11.59
N THR A 126 -5.31 5.01 -12.43
CA THR A 126 -6.23 3.91 -12.13
C THR A 126 -5.46 2.59 -11.98
N PHE A 127 -6.01 1.68 -11.19
CA PHE A 127 -5.35 0.44 -10.82
C PHE A 127 -6.16 -0.77 -11.27
N ARG A 128 -5.44 -1.87 -11.62
CA ARG A 128 -6.06 -3.15 -11.97
C ARG A 128 -6.64 -3.81 -10.73
N ASP A 129 -7.70 -4.56 -10.92
CA ASP A 129 -8.33 -5.38 -9.88
C ASP A 129 -8.71 -4.57 -8.62
N ALA A 130 -9.00 -3.27 -8.81
CA ALA A 130 -9.33 -2.36 -7.74
C ALA A 130 -10.65 -2.74 -7.06
N ARG A 131 -10.62 -2.90 -5.74
CA ARG A 131 -11.82 -3.05 -4.91
C ARG A 131 -12.45 -1.69 -4.61
N TRP A 132 -12.60 -0.86 -5.63
CA TRP A 132 -13.09 0.50 -5.56
C TRP A 132 -14.55 0.56 -5.94
N LEU A 133 -15.40 1.05 -5.04
CA LEU A 133 -16.81 1.33 -5.37
C LEU A 133 -16.91 2.65 -6.14
N THR A 134 -17.65 2.65 -7.22
CA THR A 134 -18.07 3.88 -7.91
C THR A 134 -19.06 4.65 -7.04
N ASP A 135 -19.21 5.95 -7.28
CA ASP A 135 -20.21 6.76 -6.57
C ASP A 135 -21.64 6.25 -6.81
N GLY A 136 -21.92 5.68 -8.00
CA GLY A 136 -23.18 5.02 -8.31
C GLY A 136 -23.42 3.77 -7.47
N GLU A 137 -22.40 2.93 -7.28
CA GLU A 137 -22.50 1.74 -6.42
C GLU A 137 -22.69 2.13 -4.94
N ILE A 138 -22.01 3.19 -4.48
CA ILE A 138 -22.22 3.74 -3.12
C ILE A 138 -23.66 4.26 -2.96
N ALA A 139 -24.18 4.99 -3.97
CA ALA A 139 -25.55 5.48 -3.96
C ALA A 139 -26.58 4.34 -3.94
N THR A 140 -26.26 3.18 -4.57
CA THR A 140 -27.12 2.00 -4.55
C THR A 140 -27.32 1.47 -3.12
N PHE A 141 -26.28 1.40 -2.29
CA PHE A 141 -26.43 1.03 -0.87
C PHE A 141 -27.36 1.96 -0.11
N ALA A 142 -27.19 3.28 -0.32
CA ALA A 142 -28.03 4.28 0.36
C ALA A 142 -29.49 4.20 -0.11
N ALA A 143 -29.73 4.06 -1.41
CA ALA A 143 -31.06 3.94 -1.99
C ALA A 143 -31.79 2.68 -1.51
N TRP A 144 -31.12 1.52 -1.55
CA TRP A 144 -31.67 0.25 -1.10
C TRP A 144 -32.08 0.31 0.39
N PHE A 145 -31.20 0.82 1.26
CA PHE A 145 -31.50 0.97 2.69
C PHE A 145 -32.63 1.98 2.92
N GLY A 146 -32.59 3.14 2.24
CA GLY A 146 -33.60 4.21 2.36
C GLY A 146 -35.00 3.78 1.89
N GLN A 147 -35.09 2.81 0.95
CA GLN A 147 -36.35 2.21 0.46
C GLN A 147 -36.87 1.07 1.34
N GLY A 148 -36.22 0.78 2.47
CA GLY A 148 -36.62 -0.30 3.39
C GLY A 148 -36.11 -1.68 2.99
N MET A 149 -35.03 -1.73 2.23
CA MET A 149 -34.33 -2.95 1.85
C MET A 149 -35.18 -3.94 1.03
N PRO A 150 -35.74 -3.55 -0.11
CA PRO A 150 -36.55 -4.43 -0.95
C PRO A 150 -35.75 -5.65 -1.40
N LEU A 151 -36.38 -6.84 -1.34
CA LEU A 151 -35.75 -8.11 -1.71
C LEU A 151 -35.55 -8.24 -3.23
N GLY A 152 -36.57 -7.88 -4.01
CA GLY A 152 -36.60 -8.10 -5.45
C GLY A 152 -36.95 -9.55 -5.82
N ASP A 153 -36.70 -9.90 -7.08
CA ASP A 153 -37.04 -11.24 -7.61
C ASP A 153 -35.90 -12.24 -7.34
N PRO A 154 -36.12 -13.27 -6.51
CA PRO A 154 -35.13 -14.32 -6.24
C PRO A 154 -34.77 -15.17 -7.48
N ALA A 155 -35.56 -15.12 -8.54
CA ALA A 155 -35.22 -15.76 -9.81
C ALA A 155 -34.15 -15.01 -10.62
N THR A 156 -33.75 -13.80 -10.19
CA THR A 156 -32.63 -13.05 -10.80
C THR A 156 -31.36 -13.93 -10.74
N PRO A 157 -30.66 -14.11 -11.87
CA PRO A 157 -29.44 -14.92 -11.93
C PRO A 157 -28.42 -14.52 -10.89
N GLU A 158 -27.72 -15.50 -10.32
CA GLU A 158 -26.62 -15.21 -9.40
C GLU A 158 -25.51 -14.47 -10.14
N PRO A 159 -24.95 -13.39 -9.52
CA PRO A 159 -23.80 -12.72 -10.08
C PRO A 159 -22.57 -13.63 -10.02
N GLU A 160 -21.68 -13.47 -10.96
CA GLU A 160 -20.36 -14.10 -10.89
C GLU A 160 -19.57 -13.50 -9.70
N VAL A 161 -19.18 -14.34 -8.78
CA VAL A 161 -18.27 -13.97 -7.67
C VAL A 161 -16.86 -14.00 -8.21
N VAL A 162 -16.17 -12.86 -8.16
CA VAL A 162 -14.76 -12.78 -8.53
C VAL A 162 -13.95 -13.49 -7.45
N PRO A 163 -13.31 -14.64 -7.75
CA PRO A 163 -12.52 -15.35 -6.75
C PRO A 163 -11.29 -14.50 -6.36
N PRO A 164 -10.78 -14.69 -5.13
CA PRO A 164 -9.53 -14.04 -4.74
C PRO A 164 -8.39 -14.42 -5.71
N PRO A 165 -7.44 -13.52 -5.97
CA PRO A 165 -6.28 -13.80 -6.79
C PRO A 165 -5.58 -15.08 -6.35
N ARG A 166 -5.02 -15.83 -7.31
CA ARG A 166 -4.21 -17.03 -7.06
C ARG A 166 -2.95 -16.97 -7.91
N LEU A 167 -1.89 -17.64 -7.46
CA LEU A 167 -0.70 -17.82 -8.26
C LEU A 167 -1.01 -18.71 -9.49
N THR A 168 -0.47 -18.34 -10.64
CA THR A 168 -0.82 -18.96 -11.94
C THR A 168 0.25 -19.87 -12.50
N GLY A 169 1.46 -19.91 -11.89
CA GLY A 169 2.63 -20.68 -12.34
C GLY A 169 3.10 -21.70 -11.33
N ALA A 170 4.31 -22.22 -11.58
CA ALA A 170 4.97 -23.16 -10.67
C ALA A 170 5.33 -22.47 -9.35
N VAL A 171 4.94 -23.06 -8.25
CA VAL A 171 5.09 -22.53 -6.89
C VAL A 171 6.16 -23.32 -6.13
N THR A 172 6.99 -22.60 -5.37
CA THR A 172 7.89 -23.14 -4.35
C THR A 172 7.53 -22.47 -3.03
N THR A 173 7.25 -23.26 -2.00
CA THR A 173 7.00 -22.75 -0.66
C THR A 173 8.32 -22.52 0.07
N LEU A 174 8.54 -21.29 0.50
CA LEU A 174 9.59 -20.90 1.45
C LEU A 174 9.02 -21.01 2.85
N ASP A 175 9.67 -21.74 3.73
CA ASP A 175 9.28 -21.94 5.12
C ASP A 175 10.40 -21.43 6.03
N ILE A 176 10.10 -20.59 7.01
CA ILE A 176 11.11 -20.15 8.00
C ILE A 176 11.66 -21.31 8.85
N GLY A 177 11.03 -22.49 8.77
CA GLY A 177 11.56 -23.75 9.29
C GLY A 177 11.37 -23.98 10.78
N VAL A 178 10.84 -23.03 11.51
CA VAL A 178 10.70 -23.08 12.99
C VAL A 178 9.41 -22.43 13.45
N ASP A 179 8.92 -22.87 14.60
CA ASP A 179 7.88 -22.15 15.34
C ASP A 179 8.57 -21.07 16.20
N TYR A 180 8.57 -19.84 15.69
CA TYR A 180 9.24 -18.70 16.34
C TYR A 180 8.29 -17.98 17.29
N ALA A 181 8.68 -17.83 18.55
CA ALA A 181 7.97 -17.00 19.53
C ALA A 181 8.62 -15.60 19.54
N PRO A 182 7.91 -14.54 19.12
CA PRO A 182 8.47 -13.19 19.06
C PRO A 182 8.91 -12.69 20.44
N ASP A 183 10.01 -11.92 20.48
CA ASP A 183 10.47 -11.23 21.67
C ASP A 183 9.45 -10.17 22.08
N ARG A 184 9.07 -10.16 23.34
CA ARG A 184 8.05 -9.27 23.91
C ARG A 184 8.64 -8.24 24.87
N SER A 185 9.93 -7.99 24.80
CA SER A 185 10.58 -6.93 25.58
C SER A 185 10.18 -5.51 25.13
N GLY A 186 9.66 -5.38 23.89
CA GLY A 186 9.14 -4.15 23.30
C GLY A 186 7.74 -4.35 22.70
N SER A 187 7.30 -3.41 21.87
CA SER A 187 6.07 -3.48 21.07
C SER A 187 6.28 -4.23 19.75
N ASP A 188 7.52 -4.29 19.28
CA ASP A 188 7.90 -4.76 17.97
C ASP A 188 9.09 -5.71 18.04
N ASP A 189 9.05 -6.79 17.27
CA ASP A 189 10.19 -7.69 17.05
C ASP A 189 10.42 -7.83 15.52
N TYR A 190 11.65 -7.58 15.08
CA TYR A 190 12.07 -7.71 13.68
C TYR A 190 13.04 -8.89 13.57
N ARG A 191 12.59 -9.96 12.92
CA ARG A 191 13.38 -11.19 12.82
C ARG A 191 13.59 -11.57 11.35
N CYS A 192 14.85 -11.85 11.00
CA CYS A 192 15.26 -12.30 9.68
C CYS A 192 15.61 -13.78 9.71
N PHE A 193 14.98 -14.56 8.85
CA PHE A 193 15.22 -15.97 8.67
C PHE A 193 15.86 -16.22 7.30
N LEU A 194 16.89 -17.08 7.25
CA LEU A 194 17.54 -17.45 6.02
C LEU A 194 16.86 -18.68 5.41
N VAL A 195 16.49 -18.58 4.15
CA VAL A 195 15.92 -19.69 3.39
C VAL A 195 16.68 -19.89 2.08
N ASP A 196 16.71 -21.12 1.56
CA ASP A 196 17.38 -21.39 0.30
C ASP A 196 16.63 -20.79 -0.89
N SER A 197 17.38 -20.13 -1.77
CA SER A 197 16.82 -19.56 -3.00
C SER A 197 16.61 -20.68 -4.04
N PRO A 198 15.38 -20.81 -4.60
CA PRO A 198 15.15 -21.74 -5.71
C PRO A 198 15.77 -21.27 -7.02
N GLY A 199 16.22 -20.00 -7.08
CA GLY A 199 16.78 -19.37 -8.28
C GLY A 199 15.74 -19.01 -9.34
N GLY A 200 16.16 -18.26 -10.36
CA GLY A 200 15.31 -17.78 -11.43
C GLY A 200 14.74 -16.40 -11.16
N TYR A 201 13.52 -16.15 -11.60
CA TYR A 201 12.81 -14.88 -11.44
C TYR A 201 11.54 -15.10 -10.67
N VAL A 202 11.34 -14.40 -9.57
CA VAL A 202 10.04 -14.35 -8.86
C VAL A 202 9.07 -13.57 -9.73
N THR A 203 7.94 -14.19 -10.07
CA THR A 203 6.88 -13.63 -10.92
C THR A 203 5.55 -13.49 -10.18
N GLY A 204 5.52 -13.87 -8.90
CA GLY A 204 4.38 -13.73 -8.00
C GLY A 204 4.67 -14.36 -6.64
N TYR A 205 3.84 -14.05 -5.68
CA TYR A 205 3.96 -14.58 -4.32
C TYR A 205 2.60 -14.62 -3.61
N ASP A 206 2.51 -15.44 -2.56
CA ASP A 206 1.41 -15.46 -1.59
C ASP A 206 1.99 -15.73 -0.20
N VAL A 207 1.66 -14.89 0.78
CA VAL A 207 2.20 -15.00 2.15
C VAL A 207 1.15 -15.60 3.06
N HIS A 208 1.56 -16.59 3.83
CA HIS A 208 0.71 -17.33 4.77
C HIS A 208 1.26 -17.19 6.18
N PRO A 209 0.86 -16.13 6.93
CA PRO A 209 1.25 -15.98 8.32
C PRO A 209 0.78 -17.17 9.17
N GLY A 210 1.68 -17.79 9.93
CA GLY A 210 1.30 -18.82 10.90
C GLY A 210 0.51 -18.23 12.07
N ASN A 211 0.82 -16.98 12.44
CA ASN A 211 0.11 -16.22 13.46
C ASN A 211 -0.29 -14.82 12.95
N PRO A 212 -1.43 -14.69 12.25
CA PRO A 212 -1.86 -13.42 11.68
C PRO A 212 -2.19 -12.33 12.73
N ALA A 213 -2.26 -12.66 14.00
CA ALA A 213 -2.48 -11.70 15.06
C ALA A 213 -1.20 -10.92 15.45
N THR A 214 -0.01 -11.46 15.12
CA THR A 214 1.28 -10.84 15.46
C THR A 214 2.10 -10.47 14.24
N VAL A 215 1.97 -11.19 13.12
CA VAL A 215 2.69 -10.90 11.87
C VAL A 215 2.10 -9.63 11.24
N HIS A 216 2.87 -8.53 11.30
CA HIS A 216 2.44 -7.23 10.77
C HIS A 216 2.83 -7.04 9.31
N HIS A 217 4.10 -7.37 8.91
CA HIS A 217 4.49 -7.44 7.51
C HIS A 217 5.60 -8.44 7.29
N VAL A 218 5.75 -8.87 6.04
CA VAL A 218 6.80 -9.76 5.58
C VAL A 218 7.48 -9.13 4.37
N ILE A 219 8.80 -9.00 4.44
CA ILE A 219 9.62 -8.59 3.30
C ILE A 219 10.62 -9.70 3.01
N ILE A 220 10.69 -10.15 1.76
CA ILE A 220 11.77 -11.02 1.32
C ILE A 220 12.81 -10.19 0.61
N TYR A 221 14.06 -10.35 1.02
CA TYR A 221 15.19 -9.69 0.40
C TYR A 221 16.12 -10.68 -0.32
N GLU A 222 16.74 -10.19 -1.39
CA GLU A 222 17.85 -10.84 -2.09
C GLU A 222 19.13 -10.06 -1.81
N PRO A 223 20.15 -10.63 -1.14
CA PRO A 223 21.44 -9.97 -0.93
C PRO A 223 22.07 -9.54 -2.26
N THR A 224 22.66 -8.34 -2.31
CA THR A 224 23.20 -7.77 -3.55
C THR A 224 24.41 -8.50 -4.11
N SER A 225 25.14 -9.27 -3.28
CA SER A 225 26.32 -10.05 -3.64
C SER A 225 26.45 -11.32 -2.81
N ASP A 226 27.32 -12.23 -3.22
CA ASP A 226 27.63 -13.44 -2.46
C ASP A 226 28.30 -13.10 -1.11
N GLU A 227 29.03 -11.97 -1.03
CA GLU A 227 29.59 -11.44 0.20
C GLU A 227 28.51 -11.01 1.17
N GLU A 228 27.48 -10.26 0.70
CA GLU A 228 26.34 -9.87 1.52
C GLU A 228 25.55 -11.10 2.00
N GLY A 229 25.41 -12.11 1.15
CA GLY A 229 24.81 -13.40 1.53
C GLY A 229 25.63 -14.12 2.61
N ALA A 230 26.96 -14.05 2.56
CA ALA A 230 27.84 -14.61 3.59
C ALA A 230 27.74 -13.79 4.91
N GLN A 231 27.61 -12.46 4.83
CA GLN A 231 27.39 -11.61 6.01
C GLN A 231 26.06 -11.91 6.70
N ALA A 232 24.97 -12.15 5.92
CA ALA A 232 23.69 -12.56 6.48
C ALA A 232 23.79 -13.91 7.22
N ARG A 233 24.49 -14.92 6.64
CA ARG A 233 24.76 -16.20 7.33
C ARG A 233 25.60 -16.01 8.59
N ALA A 234 26.58 -15.10 8.57
CA ALA A 234 27.39 -14.78 9.74
C ALA A 234 26.57 -14.04 10.82
N ALA A 235 25.61 -13.21 10.45
CA ALA A 235 24.69 -12.55 11.39
C ALA A 235 23.83 -13.61 12.10
N ASP A 236 23.19 -14.49 11.34
CA ASP A 236 22.39 -15.61 11.84
C ASP A 236 23.20 -16.53 12.80
N SER A 237 24.43 -16.87 12.43
CA SER A 237 25.29 -17.73 13.24
C SER A 237 25.79 -17.08 14.56
N ARG A 238 25.74 -15.77 14.70
CA ARG A 238 26.16 -15.04 15.91
C ARG A 238 25.08 -14.95 16.97
N GLU A 239 23.82 -15.03 16.58
CA GLU A 239 22.72 -14.98 17.54
C GLU A 239 22.32 -16.38 18.00
N ALA A 240 21.92 -16.48 19.26
CA ALA A 240 21.35 -17.71 19.79
C ALA A 240 19.86 -17.80 19.40
N GLY A 241 19.46 -18.94 18.87
CA GLY A 241 18.09 -19.17 18.43
C GLY A 241 17.90 -19.04 16.91
N PRO A 242 16.68 -19.15 16.44
CA PRO A 242 16.40 -19.13 15.00
C PRO A 242 16.41 -17.71 14.43
N GLY A 243 17.11 -17.53 13.32
CA GLY A 243 17.23 -16.25 12.64
C GLY A 243 18.06 -15.22 13.41
N TYR A 244 18.08 -13.98 12.95
CA TYR A 244 18.80 -12.87 13.58
C TYR A 244 17.94 -11.60 13.64
N THR A 245 18.27 -10.72 14.58
CA THR A 245 17.62 -9.41 14.71
C THR A 245 18.01 -8.51 13.54
N CYS A 246 17.03 -7.93 12.87
CA CYS A 246 17.26 -7.17 11.64
C CYS A 246 16.38 -5.92 11.58
N PHE A 247 16.36 -5.14 12.64
CA PHE A 247 15.66 -3.86 12.70
C PHE A 247 16.17 -2.91 11.61
N GLY A 248 15.27 -2.32 10.83
CA GLY A 248 15.62 -1.36 9.77
C GLY A 248 16.03 -1.99 8.44
N GLY A 249 15.68 -3.23 8.16
CA GLY A 249 15.94 -3.92 6.88
C GLY A 249 16.59 -5.28 7.05
N ALA A 250 17.28 -5.78 6.01
CA ALA A 250 17.87 -7.12 6.02
C ALA A 250 19.15 -7.27 6.88
N GLY A 251 19.66 -6.20 7.48
CA GLY A 251 20.93 -6.18 8.18
C GLY A 251 22.18 -6.28 7.29
N VAL A 252 21.98 -6.41 5.98
CA VAL A 252 23.00 -6.44 4.90
C VAL A 252 22.47 -5.68 3.70
N GLN A 253 23.32 -5.38 2.72
CA GLN A 253 22.86 -4.80 1.46
C GLN A 253 22.04 -5.81 0.67
N ALA A 254 20.77 -5.54 0.49
CA ALA A 254 19.82 -6.42 -0.17
C ALA A 254 18.72 -5.65 -0.91
N PHE A 255 18.12 -6.26 -1.91
CA PHE A 255 16.98 -5.73 -2.63
C PHE A 255 15.69 -6.43 -2.19
N PRO A 256 14.59 -5.71 -2.02
CA PRO A 256 13.31 -6.33 -1.76
C PRO A 256 12.83 -7.11 -3.01
N VAL A 257 12.29 -8.29 -2.76
CA VAL A 257 11.73 -9.21 -3.78
C VAL A 257 10.23 -9.37 -3.56
N VAL A 258 9.80 -9.44 -2.31
CA VAL A 258 8.41 -9.57 -1.88
C VAL A 258 8.14 -8.49 -0.84
N LEU A 259 7.00 -7.84 -0.96
CA LEU A 259 6.45 -6.91 0.04
C LEU A 259 5.02 -7.35 0.35
N TRP A 260 4.74 -7.70 1.59
CA TRP A 260 3.42 -8.12 2.01
C TRP A 260 3.06 -7.50 3.37
N ALA A 261 1.80 -7.10 3.49
CA ALA A 261 1.19 -6.70 4.75
C ALA A 261 -0.25 -7.21 4.82
N PRO A 262 -0.91 -7.18 6.00
CA PRO A 262 -2.28 -7.63 6.17
C PRO A 262 -3.25 -7.04 5.15
N GLY A 263 -4.17 -7.88 4.67
CA GLY A 263 -5.08 -7.53 3.56
C GLY A 263 -4.54 -7.82 2.17
N GLY A 264 -3.22 -8.04 2.02
CA GLY A 264 -2.61 -8.56 0.80
C GLY A 264 -2.91 -10.05 0.64
N GLY A 265 -3.22 -10.48 -0.60
CA GLY A 265 -3.34 -11.87 -1.01
C GLY A 265 -2.32 -12.23 -2.08
N ALA A 266 -2.56 -13.35 -2.77
CA ALA A 266 -1.70 -13.77 -3.86
C ALA A 266 -1.50 -12.64 -4.88
N THR A 267 -0.25 -12.34 -5.16
CA THR A 267 0.17 -11.25 -6.04
C THR A 267 0.90 -11.82 -7.24
N ASN A 268 0.37 -11.62 -8.45
CA ASN A 268 1.08 -11.92 -9.69
C ASN A 268 1.72 -10.65 -10.23
N PHE A 269 3.02 -10.68 -10.46
CA PHE A 269 3.73 -9.57 -11.07
C PHE A 269 3.28 -9.34 -12.53
N PRO A 270 3.50 -8.17 -13.11
CA PRO A 270 3.17 -7.87 -14.48
C PRO A 270 3.75 -8.94 -15.43
N ARG A 271 2.89 -9.43 -16.34
CA ARG A 271 3.22 -10.55 -17.21
C ARG A 271 4.54 -10.35 -17.96
N GLY A 272 5.39 -11.37 -17.87
CA GLY A 272 6.70 -11.40 -18.52
C GLY A 272 7.81 -10.67 -17.75
N THR A 273 7.52 -10.06 -16.60
CA THR A 273 8.52 -9.46 -15.71
C THR A 273 8.76 -10.31 -14.49
N GLY A 274 9.89 -10.12 -13.80
CA GLY A 274 10.19 -10.81 -12.56
C GLY A 274 11.42 -10.26 -11.87
N VAL A 275 11.49 -10.44 -10.56
CA VAL A 275 12.64 -10.07 -9.73
C VAL A 275 13.60 -11.25 -9.67
N GLU A 276 14.84 -11.06 -10.09
CA GLU A 276 15.84 -12.12 -10.16
C GLU A 276 16.31 -12.54 -8.76
N ILE A 277 16.34 -13.85 -8.51
CA ILE A 277 16.86 -14.47 -7.28
C ILE A 277 17.90 -15.53 -7.65
N PRO A 278 19.20 -15.30 -7.40
CA PRO A 278 20.24 -16.28 -7.72
C PRO A 278 20.26 -17.44 -6.71
N ARG A 279 20.60 -18.64 -7.17
CA ARG A 279 20.71 -19.84 -6.31
C ARG A 279 21.91 -19.79 -5.35
N SER A 280 22.93 -18.99 -5.65
CA SER A 280 24.19 -18.93 -4.88
C SER A 280 24.02 -18.26 -3.51
N ARG A 281 22.94 -17.51 -3.31
CA ARG A 281 22.70 -16.70 -2.12
C ARG A 281 21.41 -17.14 -1.43
N PRO A 282 21.33 -17.04 -0.09
CA PRO A 282 20.07 -17.22 0.62
C PRO A 282 19.11 -16.09 0.28
N LEU A 283 17.83 -16.34 0.39
CA LEU A 283 16.84 -15.29 0.58
C LEU A 283 16.72 -14.99 2.08
N ILE A 284 16.43 -13.74 2.40
CA ILE A 284 16.26 -13.27 3.78
C ILE A 284 14.78 -12.94 3.95
N VAL A 285 14.08 -13.73 4.76
CA VAL A 285 12.67 -13.49 5.10
C VAL A 285 12.66 -12.67 6.38
N GLN A 286 12.46 -11.36 6.26
CA GLN A 286 12.21 -10.48 7.38
C GLN A 286 10.73 -10.52 7.74
N ILE A 287 10.45 -10.76 9.01
CA ILE A 287 9.12 -10.67 9.57
C ILE A 287 9.12 -9.61 10.67
N HIS A 288 8.22 -8.64 10.53
CA HIS A 288 7.89 -7.69 11.56
C HIS A 288 6.72 -8.23 12.37
N TYR A 289 6.96 -8.48 13.63
CA TYR A 289 5.96 -8.88 14.59
C TYR A 289 5.53 -7.68 15.43
N ASN A 290 4.25 -7.30 15.34
CA ASN A 290 3.61 -6.40 16.30
C ASN A 290 3.09 -7.26 17.47
N VAL A 291 3.86 -7.29 18.55
CA VAL A 291 3.56 -8.20 19.67
C VAL A 291 2.40 -7.73 20.56
N LEU A 292 1.87 -6.53 20.30
CA LEU A 292 0.66 -6.04 20.97
C LEU A 292 -0.61 -6.61 20.34
N GLY A 293 -0.54 -7.07 19.07
CA GLY A 293 -1.67 -7.62 18.34
C GLY A 293 -2.13 -8.99 18.81
N GLY A 294 -1.24 -9.79 19.42
CA GLY A 294 -1.57 -11.15 19.81
C GLY A 294 -0.48 -11.87 20.60
N MET A 295 -0.70 -13.15 20.82
CA MET A 295 0.23 -14.05 21.51
C MET A 295 0.42 -15.34 20.70
N GLY A 296 1.47 -16.10 21.02
CA GLY A 296 1.77 -17.39 20.42
C GLY A 296 2.95 -17.34 19.46
N ALA A 297 3.38 -18.51 19.04
CA ALA A 297 4.45 -18.67 18.05
C ALA A 297 3.89 -18.45 16.63
N ASP A 298 4.77 -18.11 15.72
CA ASP A 298 4.53 -17.98 14.29
C ASP A 298 5.39 -18.98 13.51
N ARG A 299 4.83 -19.53 12.44
CA ARG A 299 5.57 -20.23 11.39
C ARG A 299 5.04 -19.78 10.05
N THR A 300 5.46 -18.59 9.66
CA THR A 300 5.11 -18.02 8.36
C THR A 300 5.72 -18.83 7.22
N THR A 301 4.92 -19.07 6.21
CA THR A 301 5.37 -19.58 4.91
C THR A 301 5.06 -18.60 3.79
N VAL A 302 5.85 -18.63 2.72
CA VAL A 302 5.63 -17.82 1.54
C VAL A 302 5.70 -18.70 0.29
N ASP A 303 4.61 -18.77 -0.43
CA ASP A 303 4.57 -19.35 -1.74
C ASP A 303 5.14 -18.34 -2.76
N ILE A 304 6.22 -18.69 -3.45
CA ILE A 304 6.76 -17.88 -4.55
C ILE A 304 6.56 -18.61 -5.87
N GLN A 305 6.05 -17.88 -6.84
CA GLN A 305 5.95 -18.32 -8.22
C GLN A 305 7.23 -17.91 -8.95
N THR A 306 7.89 -18.84 -9.62
CA THR A 306 9.15 -18.56 -10.31
C THR A 306 9.09 -18.92 -11.80
N ALA A 307 9.94 -18.25 -12.59
CA ALA A 307 10.18 -18.54 -13.99
C ALA A 307 11.69 -18.60 -14.26
N GLU A 308 12.12 -19.44 -15.21
CA GLU A 308 13.53 -19.50 -15.63
C GLU A 308 13.99 -18.21 -16.34
N ARG A 309 13.05 -17.50 -16.98
CA ARG A 309 13.30 -16.29 -17.76
C ARG A 309 12.19 -15.29 -17.56
N ALA A 310 12.56 -14.04 -17.32
CA ALA A 310 11.68 -12.89 -17.31
C ALA A 310 12.46 -11.63 -17.73
N VAL A 311 11.75 -10.57 -18.08
CA VAL A 311 12.37 -9.24 -18.15
C VAL A 311 12.66 -8.82 -16.71
N PRO A 312 13.91 -8.47 -16.38
CA PRO A 312 14.25 -8.10 -15.01
C PRO A 312 13.43 -6.92 -14.51
N ALA A 313 12.91 -7.08 -13.31
CA ALA A 313 12.17 -6.04 -12.59
C ALA A 313 12.80 -5.82 -11.22
N TYR A 314 12.50 -4.65 -10.64
CA TYR A 314 13.07 -4.19 -9.38
C TYR A 314 11.99 -3.49 -8.56
N ILE A 315 12.10 -3.61 -7.24
CA ILE A 315 11.29 -2.86 -6.28
C ILE A 315 12.15 -1.72 -5.75
N VAL A 316 11.78 -0.48 -6.05
CA VAL A 316 12.61 0.71 -5.80
C VAL A 316 11.92 1.63 -4.81
N PRO A 317 12.55 1.95 -3.66
CA PRO A 317 11.97 2.87 -2.67
C PRO A 317 12.03 4.32 -3.12
N MET A 318 10.99 5.08 -2.75
CA MET A 318 10.95 6.54 -2.72
C MET A 318 10.63 6.95 -1.28
N VAL A 319 11.49 7.77 -0.67
CA VAL A 319 11.47 8.01 0.78
C VAL A 319 11.53 9.51 1.07
N ASP A 320 10.70 9.99 2.00
CA ASP A 320 10.99 11.17 2.79
C ASP A 320 11.37 10.73 4.21
N GLY A 321 12.66 10.80 4.53
CA GLY A 321 13.18 10.49 5.87
C GLY A 321 13.58 11.74 6.65
N GLY A 322 13.33 12.94 6.10
CA GLY A 322 13.78 14.20 6.68
C GLY A 322 12.79 14.89 7.59
N PHE A 323 11.61 14.35 7.80
CA PHE A 323 10.58 14.96 8.63
C PHE A 323 10.91 14.90 10.14
N ASN A 324 10.36 15.87 10.87
CA ASN A 324 10.39 15.92 12.33
C ASN A 324 9.02 16.43 12.81
N ILE A 325 8.10 15.50 13.03
CA ILE A 325 6.70 15.78 13.35
C ILE A 325 6.60 16.35 14.77
N PRO A 326 6.13 17.60 14.96
CA PRO A 326 5.93 18.15 16.30
C PRO A 326 4.80 17.42 17.05
N PRO A 327 4.81 17.39 18.38
CA PRO A 327 3.70 16.84 19.16
C PRO A 327 2.45 17.69 19.03
N ARG A 328 1.27 17.07 19.25
CA ARG A 328 -0.02 17.74 19.35
C ARG A 328 -0.45 18.54 18.11
N MET A 329 -0.04 18.10 16.93
CA MET A 329 -0.48 18.70 15.65
C MET A 329 -1.64 17.88 15.07
N ALA A 330 -2.73 18.56 14.72
CA ALA A 330 -3.87 17.91 14.02
C ALA A 330 -3.51 17.54 12.57
N SER A 331 -2.62 18.32 11.95
CA SER A 331 -2.08 18.05 10.61
C SER A 331 -0.64 18.55 10.55
N TYR A 332 0.26 17.71 10.06
CA TYR A 332 1.64 18.04 9.74
C TYR A 332 1.99 17.37 8.40
N THR A 333 2.50 18.14 7.46
CA THR A 333 2.85 17.66 6.12
C THR A 333 4.34 17.78 5.89
N SER A 334 4.94 16.77 5.28
CA SER A 334 6.30 16.80 4.75
C SER A 334 6.34 16.24 3.34
N SER A 335 7.35 16.63 2.57
CA SER A 335 7.57 16.08 1.23
C SER A 335 9.04 16.06 0.87
N ALA A 336 9.43 15.01 0.14
CA ALA A 336 10.74 14.92 -0.48
C ALA A 336 10.61 14.79 -2.01
N THR A 337 11.55 15.39 -2.72
CA THR A 337 11.63 15.28 -4.18
C THR A 337 12.98 14.70 -4.56
N GLN A 338 12.95 13.62 -5.34
CA GLN A 338 14.12 12.87 -5.77
C GLN A 338 14.32 13.00 -7.28
N SER A 339 15.54 13.36 -7.70
CA SER A 339 15.94 13.37 -9.11
C SER A 339 16.10 11.95 -9.66
N LEU A 340 15.75 11.75 -10.92
CA LEU A 340 15.99 10.52 -11.66
C LEU A 340 17.15 10.63 -12.64
N ASP A 341 18.00 11.65 -12.55
CA ASP A 341 19.13 11.91 -13.45
C ASP A 341 20.11 10.72 -13.56
N ALA A 342 20.26 9.93 -12.50
CA ALA A 342 21.04 8.70 -12.48
C ALA A 342 20.53 7.63 -13.47
N LEU A 343 19.29 7.72 -13.98
CA LEU A 343 18.80 6.86 -15.06
C LEU A 343 19.59 7.05 -16.38
N GLY A 344 20.19 8.21 -16.60
CA GLY A 344 20.92 8.51 -17.84
C GLY A 344 20.02 8.33 -19.08
N SER A 345 20.35 7.36 -19.94
CA SER A 345 19.56 7.02 -21.13
C SER A 345 18.46 5.98 -20.90
N LEU A 346 18.33 5.44 -19.69
CA LEU A 346 17.31 4.44 -19.36
C LEU A 346 15.95 5.11 -19.22
N SER A 347 14.90 4.40 -19.61
CA SER A 347 13.51 4.83 -19.43
C SER A 347 12.67 3.64 -18.94
N PRO A 348 12.80 3.31 -17.65
CA PRO A 348 12.05 2.20 -17.08
C PRO A 348 10.55 2.46 -17.11
N ARG A 349 9.78 1.37 -17.18
CA ARG A 349 8.34 1.38 -17.03
C ARG A 349 7.99 1.09 -15.58
N VAL A 350 7.11 1.90 -15.02
CA VAL A 350 6.56 1.74 -13.67
C VAL A 350 5.23 1.00 -13.78
N PHE A 351 5.09 -0.09 -13.05
CA PHE A 351 3.93 -0.98 -13.13
C PHE A 351 3.09 -0.99 -11.87
N GLY A 352 3.66 -0.64 -10.73
CA GLY A 352 2.97 -0.70 -9.45
C GLY A 352 3.58 0.21 -8.40
N SER A 353 2.80 0.46 -7.36
CA SER A 353 3.10 1.33 -6.24
C SER A 353 2.70 0.65 -4.93
N PHE A 354 3.51 0.82 -3.88
CA PHE A 354 3.30 0.21 -2.56
C PHE A 354 3.57 1.28 -1.51
N PRO A 355 2.56 2.12 -1.18
CA PRO A 355 2.70 3.17 -0.18
C PRO A 355 2.79 2.59 1.24
N HIS A 356 3.57 3.27 2.10
CA HIS A 356 3.77 2.85 3.48
C HIS A 356 3.96 4.05 4.40
N MET A 357 3.21 4.06 5.49
CA MET A 357 3.32 4.93 6.65
C MET A 357 3.03 4.11 7.90
N HIS A 358 3.24 4.69 9.09
CA HIS A 358 2.83 4.07 10.35
C HIS A 358 1.49 4.63 10.87
N THR A 359 1.29 4.58 12.20
CA THR A 359 -0.02 4.75 12.83
C THR A 359 -0.54 6.19 12.87
N MET A 360 0.33 7.20 12.74
CA MET A 360 -0.10 8.60 12.71
C MET A 360 -0.40 9.11 11.29
N GLY A 361 -0.04 8.34 10.27
CA GLY A 361 -0.31 8.68 8.87
C GLY A 361 -1.79 8.95 8.62
N THR A 362 -2.08 10.01 7.84
CA THR A 362 -3.43 10.37 7.43
C THR A 362 -3.61 10.36 5.93
N SER A 363 -2.58 10.75 5.16
CA SER A 363 -2.59 10.67 3.71
C SER A 363 -1.18 10.52 3.13
N LEU A 364 -1.10 9.95 1.93
CA LEU A 364 0.14 9.83 1.16
C LEU A 364 -0.15 10.07 -0.32
N ARG A 365 0.69 10.87 -0.96
CA ARG A 365 0.61 11.15 -2.38
C ARG A 365 1.99 11.07 -3.05
N VAL A 366 2.03 10.52 -4.26
CA VAL A 366 3.25 10.56 -5.09
C VAL A 366 2.94 11.15 -6.44
N ASP A 367 3.80 12.08 -6.87
CA ASP A 367 3.74 12.75 -8.16
C ASP A 367 5.05 12.54 -8.95
N VAL A 368 4.93 12.38 -10.26
CA VAL A 368 6.06 12.55 -11.21
C VAL A 368 6.05 13.98 -11.68
N VAL A 369 7.15 14.70 -11.38
CA VAL A 369 7.34 16.12 -11.72
C VAL A 369 8.14 16.23 -13.00
N ARG A 370 7.56 16.88 -14.02
CA ARG A 370 8.13 17.13 -15.36
C ARG A 370 8.12 18.61 -15.69
N ASP A 371 8.88 19.01 -16.71
CA ASP A 371 8.91 20.42 -17.15
C ASP A 371 7.53 20.96 -17.58
N GLY A 372 6.61 20.10 -18.01
CA GLY A 372 5.24 20.46 -18.41
C GLY A 372 4.19 20.39 -17.29
N GLY A 373 4.57 20.05 -16.06
CA GLY A 373 3.65 19.92 -14.93
C GLY A 373 3.87 18.66 -14.10
N GLU A 374 2.92 18.38 -13.23
CA GLU A 374 2.95 17.25 -12.31
C GLU A 374 1.91 16.21 -12.74
N GLN A 375 2.31 14.95 -12.72
CA GLN A 375 1.42 13.80 -12.92
C GLN A 375 1.27 13.08 -11.57
N CYS A 376 0.07 13.09 -11.01
CA CYS A 376 -0.25 12.23 -9.87
C CYS A 376 -0.14 10.76 -10.30
N VAL A 377 0.59 9.96 -9.56
CA VAL A 377 0.75 8.52 -9.86
C VAL A 377 0.11 7.64 -8.80
N ILE A 378 0.01 8.09 -7.57
CA ILE A 378 -0.83 7.46 -6.54
C ILE A 378 -1.28 8.53 -5.54
N ASP A 379 -2.54 8.48 -5.15
CA ASP A 379 -3.14 9.29 -4.09
C ASP A 379 -3.87 8.37 -3.11
N VAL A 380 -3.44 8.43 -1.85
CA VAL A 380 -4.05 7.73 -0.71
C VAL A 380 -4.61 8.79 0.23
N PRO A 381 -5.83 9.30 -0.05
CA PRO A 381 -6.40 10.45 0.69
C PRO A 381 -6.77 10.11 2.14
N ARG A 382 -6.81 8.82 2.48
CA ARG A 382 -7.12 8.34 3.83
C ARG A 382 -6.27 7.10 4.12
N TRP A 383 -5.16 7.29 4.83
CA TRP A 383 -4.31 6.19 5.26
C TRP A 383 -4.95 5.37 6.37
N ASP A 384 -4.74 4.06 6.31
CA ASP A 384 -5.08 3.12 7.39
C ASP A 384 -3.95 2.10 7.51
N PHE A 385 -3.27 2.11 8.65
CA PHE A 385 -2.12 1.25 8.95
C PHE A 385 -2.39 -0.24 8.80
N ASN A 386 -3.65 -0.66 8.96
CA ASN A 386 -4.03 -2.07 8.86
C ASN A 386 -4.21 -2.57 7.42
N TRP A 387 -4.17 -1.68 6.42
CA TRP A 387 -4.45 -2.01 5.02
C TRP A 387 -3.38 -1.45 4.08
N GLN A 388 -2.28 -2.18 3.93
CA GLN A 388 -1.13 -1.78 3.13
C GLN A 388 -1.04 -2.65 1.88
N LEU A 389 -1.64 -2.17 0.79
CA LEU A 389 -1.82 -2.97 -0.42
C LEU A 389 -0.80 -2.60 -1.51
N ALA A 390 -0.58 -3.56 -2.41
CA ALA A 390 0.06 -3.33 -3.70
C ALA A 390 -0.97 -2.78 -4.70
N TYR A 391 -0.65 -1.67 -5.35
CA TYR A 391 -1.49 -1.02 -6.35
C TYR A 391 -0.84 -1.15 -7.73
N TRP A 392 -1.43 -1.98 -8.60
CA TRP A 392 -0.91 -2.24 -9.93
C TRP A 392 -1.59 -1.35 -10.96
N TYR A 393 -0.84 -0.49 -11.64
CA TYR A 393 -1.39 0.44 -12.62
C TYR A 393 -2.16 -0.27 -13.74
N ALA A 394 -3.34 0.21 -14.06
CA ALA A 394 -4.11 -0.26 -15.22
C ALA A 394 -3.34 0.04 -16.51
N THR A 395 -2.71 1.21 -16.57
CA THR A 395 -1.82 1.63 -17.67
C THR A 395 -0.43 1.97 -17.10
N PRO A 396 0.55 1.07 -17.18
CA PRO A 396 1.91 1.36 -16.76
C PRO A 396 2.52 2.53 -17.55
N PHE A 397 3.23 3.42 -16.87
CA PHE A 397 3.86 4.61 -17.45
C PHE A 397 5.39 4.52 -17.45
N ARG A 398 6.05 5.45 -18.14
CA ARG A 398 7.52 5.53 -18.18
C ARG A 398 8.00 6.76 -17.46
N VAL A 399 9.20 6.63 -16.89
CA VAL A 399 9.98 7.74 -16.35
C VAL A 399 11.33 7.83 -17.05
N SER A 400 11.96 8.99 -16.98
CA SER A 400 13.23 9.32 -17.64
C SER A 400 14.14 10.08 -16.69
N ALA A 401 15.40 10.28 -17.08
CA ALA A 401 16.38 11.04 -16.29
C ALA A 401 15.99 12.52 -16.05
N SER A 402 15.16 13.11 -16.92
CA SER A 402 14.69 14.48 -16.74
C SER A 402 13.56 14.62 -15.71
N ASP A 403 12.94 13.48 -15.32
CA ASP A 403 11.84 13.50 -14.37
C ASP A 403 12.36 13.55 -12.91
N ARG A 404 11.50 14.01 -12.03
CA ARG A 404 11.67 13.93 -10.58
C ARG A 404 10.45 13.23 -10.00
N VAL A 405 10.61 12.56 -8.89
CA VAL A 405 9.50 11.97 -8.14
C VAL A 405 9.38 12.68 -6.81
N ARG A 406 8.18 13.13 -6.48
CA ARG A 406 7.88 13.74 -5.18
C ARG A 406 6.93 12.85 -4.41
N ILE A 407 7.28 12.55 -3.15
CA ILE A 407 6.39 11.95 -2.17
C ILE A 407 5.97 13.01 -1.17
N THR A 408 4.70 13.00 -0.77
CA THR A 408 4.13 13.88 0.24
C THR A 408 3.31 13.04 1.20
N CYS A 409 3.59 13.18 2.49
CA CYS A 409 2.86 12.51 3.56
C CYS A 409 2.29 13.50 4.54
N GLU A 410 1.14 13.16 5.12
CA GLU A 410 0.50 13.94 6.17
C GLU A 410 0.23 13.05 7.39
N TRP A 411 0.39 13.63 8.58
CA TRP A 411 0.24 12.96 9.86
C TRP A 411 -0.62 13.74 10.83
N ASN A 412 -1.26 13.03 11.76
CA ASN A 412 -1.94 13.58 12.92
C ASN A 412 -1.23 13.12 14.20
N SER A 413 -0.51 14.03 14.86
CA SER A 413 0.23 13.77 16.10
C SER A 413 -0.49 14.22 17.37
N MET A 414 -1.80 14.46 17.32
CA MET A 414 -2.58 14.90 18.50
C MET A 414 -2.46 13.97 19.71
N GLY A 415 -2.20 12.69 19.48
CA GLY A 415 -1.97 11.68 20.50
C GLY A 415 -0.53 11.58 21.02
N ARG A 416 0.41 12.43 20.55
CA ARG A 416 1.83 12.38 20.90
C ARG A 416 2.25 13.55 21.78
N ASP A 417 3.13 13.29 22.74
CA ASP A 417 3.69 14.30 23.66
C ASP A 417 5.12 14.70 23.28
N THR A 418 5.76 13.96 22.39
CA THR A 418 7.14 14.18 21.91
C THR A 418 7.18 14.27 20.41
N HIS A 419 8.26 14.85 19.87
CA HIS A 419 8.54 14.80 18.44
C HIS A 419 8.67 13.36 17.94
N THR A 420 8.21 13.11 16.73
CA THR A 420 8.37 11.83 16.03
C THR A 420 9.15 12.03 14.74
N THR A 421 10.17 11.20 14.54
CA THR A 421 11.04 11.21 13.36
C THR A 421 10.93 9.89 12.60
N TRP A 422 11.68 9.76 11.52
CA TRP A 422 11.84 8.47 10.83
C TRP A 422 12.32 7.38 11.79
N GLY A 423 11.69 6.23 11.71
CA GLY A 423 12.09 5.03 12.44
C GLY A 423 11.25 3.82 12.04
N GLU A 424 11.75 2.64 12.40
CA GLU A 424 11.17 1.36 12.01
C GLU A 424 10.07 0.87 12.98
N GLY A 425 10.06 1.34 14.23
CA GLY A 425 9.07 0.90 15.22
C GLY A 425 7.66 1.40 14.90
N THR A 426 6.65 0.63 15.28
CA THR A 426 5.22 0.98 15.09
C THR A 426 4.88 2.37 15.66
N LEU A 427 5.62 2.83 16.67
CA LEU A 427 5.44 4.15 17.28
C LEU A 427 6.28 5.26 16.65
N ASP A 428 7.24 4.94 15.80
CA ASP A 428 7.92 5.89 14.93
C ASP A 428 7.05 6.19 13.71
N GLU A 429 7.58 6.90 12.71
CA GLU A 429 6.86 7.15 11.47
C GLU A 429 7.70 6.92 10.23
N MET A 430 7.02 6.62 9.14
CA MET A 430 7.59 6.51 7.81
C MET A 430 6.80 7.32 6.80
N CYS A 431 7.48 7.75 5.74
CA CYS A 431 6.89 8.28 4.50
C CYS A 431 7.60 7.62 3.34
N LEU A 432 7.01 6.56 2.83
CA LEU A 432 7.68 5.63 1.93
C LEU A 432 6.71 5.14 0.85
N ASN A 433 7.20 5.02 -0.37
CA ASN A 433 6.53 4.30 -1.44
C ASN A 433 7.54 3.44 -2.18
N PHE A 434 7.20 2.19 -2.47
CA PHE A 434 7.99 1.40 -3.39
C PHE A 434 7.34 1.38 -4.77
N PHE A 435 8.16 1.43 -5.81
CA PHE A 435 7.73 1.22 -7.18
C PHE A 435 8.24 -0.12 -7.71
N TYR A 436 7.36 -0.87 -8.36
CA TYR A 436 7.77 -2.01 -9.18
C TYR A 436 8.08 -1.50 -10.59
N VAL A 437 9.34 -1.62 -11.00
CA VAL A 437 9.84 -1.09 -12.28
C VAL A 437 10.53 -2.16 -13.11
N SER A 438 10.46 -2.04 -14.44
CA SER A 438 11.19 -2.88 -15.38
C SER A 438 11.71 -2.05 -16.56
N LEU A 439 12.82 -2.43 -17.16
CA LEU A 439 13.44 -1.75 -18.31
C LEU A 439 12.73 -2.05 -19.63
#